data_c78318a30699adf45ea9957170b6eff4
#
_entry.id   c78318a30699adf45ea9957170b6eff4
#
_cell.length_a   1.000
_cell.length_b   1.000
_cell.length_c   1.000
_cell.angle_alpha   90.00
_cell.angle_beta   90.00
_cell.angle_gamma   90.00
#
_symmetry.space_group_name_H-M   'P 1'
#
loop_
_entity.id
_entity.type
_entity.pdbx_description
1 polymer ?
#
loop_
_entity_poly.entity_id
_entity_poly.type
_entity_poly.pdbx_seq_one_letter_code
_entity_poly.pdbx_strand_id
1 'polypeptide(L)'
;MRLFATLISVLALSLGSSLAYAKFKVVTTFTIIQDMAQNIAGDAATVESITKPGAEIHDYEPTPKDIVKAQSADLVLWNGLNLERWFEKFFQNVKDKPAVVVTEGIEPMSINEGPYTGNPNPHAWMSPSNALIYIENIKNALVKYDPQNKETYEKNAALYAQKIKELDKPLREKLAQVPEAQRWLVTSEGAFSYLTRDYGFKEAYLWPINAEQQGTPQQVRKVIETVKANNIPVVFSESTISPKPAKQVAKETGAKYGGVLYVDSLSNKKGPVPTYIALLNTTVSTIAKGFEK
;
A
#
# COMPACT_ATOMS: atom_id res chain seq x y z
N MET A 1 47.28 69.55 23.58
CA MET A 1 47.46 68.09 23.51
C MET A 1 46.10 67.41 23.72
N ARG A 2 45.47 66.93 22.69
CA ARG A 2 44.20 66.23 22.77
C ARG A 2 44.44 64.77 22.33
N LEU A 3 44.32 63.82 23.30
CA LEU A 3 44.35 62.37 22.97
C LEU A 3 43.01 61.99 22.39
N PHE A 4 43.01 61.40 21.18
CA PHE A 4 41.90 60.70 20.59
C PHE A 4 42.01 59.25 21.02
N ALA A 5 41.05 58.79 21.83
CA ALA A 5 40.87 57.33 22.08
C ALA A 5 39.97 56.74 21.01
N THR A 6 40.51 55.86 20.17
CA THR A 6 39.77 55.16 19.18
C THR A 6 39.21 53.86 19.78
N LEU A 7 37.88 53.79 19.95
CA LEU A 7 37.15 52.59 20.39
C LEU A 7 36.97 51.67 19.19
N ILE A 8 37.66 50.55 19.17
CA ILE A 8 37.45 49.50 18.17
C ILE A 8 36.35 48.57 18.71
N SER A 9 35.13 48.71 18.18
CA SER A 9 34.03 47.76 18.41
C SER A 9 34.21 46.49 17.56
N VAL A 10 34.64 45.42 18.18
CA VAL A 10 34.68 44.09 17.54
C VAL A 10 33.25 43.53 17.56
N LEU A 11 32.57 43.60 16.42
CA LEU A 11 31.29 42.96 16.17
C LEU A 11 31.55 41.48 15.88
N ALA A 12 31.42 40.61 16.90
CA ALA A 12 31.46 39.16 16.71
C ALA A 12 30.21 38.72 15.96
N LEU A 13 30.31 38.53 14.64
CA LEU A 13 29.33 37.80 13.87
C LEU A 13 29.41 36.33 14.28
N SER A 14 28.53 35.88 15.15
CA SER A 14 28.27 34.46 15.38
C SER A 14 27.57 33.92 14.14
N LEU A 15 28.35 33.44 13.15
CA LEU A 15 27.88 32.57 12.08
C LEU A 15 27.44 31.24 12.74
N GLY A 16 26.19 31.18 13.12
CA GLY A 16 25.54 29.95 13.47
C GLY A 16 25.54 29.03 12.22
N SER A 17 26.59 28.22 12.09
CA SER A 17 26.59 27.14 11.14
C SER A 17 25.47 26.18 11.54
N SER A 18 24.28 26.32 10.95
CA SER A 18 23.30 25.27 10.98
C SER A 18 23.93 24.06 10.29
N LEU A 19 24.46 23.13 11.09
CA LEU A 19 24.81 21.80 10.61
C LEU A 19 23.54 21.23 9.99
N ALA A 20 23.48 21.24 8.67
CA ALA A 20 22.43 20.53 7.96
C ALA A 20 22.65 19.02 8.23
N TYR A 21 22.05 18.51 9.30
CA TYR A 21 21.98 17.08 9.52
C TYR A 21 21.26 16.46 8.31
N ALA A 22 21.89 15.45 7.72
CA ALA A 22 21.22 14.67 6.68
C ALA A 22 19.90 14.17 7.27
N LYS A 23 18.80 14.39 6.52
CA LYS A 23 17.48 13.91 6.95
C LYS A 23 17.51 12.39 7.13
N PHE A 24 16.83 11.91 8.17
CA PHE A 24 16.61 10.49 8.39
C PHE A 24 15.98 9.86 7.14
N LYS A 25 16.56 8.76 6.66
CA LYS A 25 16.16 8.11 5.41
C LYS A 25 15.45 6.79 5.67
N VAL A 26 14.20 6.72 5.23
CA VAL A 26 13.37 5.52 5.27
C VAL A 26 13.26 4.94 3.88
N VAL A 27 13.43 3.63 3.76
CA VAL A 27 13.16 2.89 2.53
C VAL A 27 12.05 1.88 2.80
N THR A 28 11.07 1.83 1.91
CA THR A 28 9.94 0.90 1.97
C THR A 28 9.99 -0.08 0.82
N THR A 29 9.37 -1.23 0.94
CA THR A 29 9.34 -2.24 -0.12
C THR A 29 8.47 -1.81 -1.29
N PHE A 30 7.33 -1.15 -1.03
CA PHE A 30 6.40 -0.73 -2.08
C PHE A 30 5.71 0.61 -1.75
N THR A 31 5.05 1.14 -2.78
CA THR A 31 4.57 2.53 -2.82
C THR A 31 3.48 2.85 -1.80
N ILE A 32 2.68 1.86 -1.36
CA ILE A 32 1.61 2.09 -0.38
C ILE A 32 2.20 2.39 1.01
N ILE A 33 3.15 1.56 1.46
CA ILE A 33 3.87 1.84 2.72
C ILE A 33 4.66 3.16 2.60
N GLN A 34 5.21 3.46 1.42
CA GLN A 34 5.89 4.73 1.18
C GLN A 34 4.97 5.92 1.44
N ASP A 35 3.75 5.91 0.90
CA ASP A 35 2.79 7.00 1.10
C ASP A 35 2.39 7.13 2.56
N MET A 36 2.08 6.01 3.23
CA MET A 36 1.76 6.01 4.66
C MET A 36 2.91 6.59 5.49
N ALA A 37 4.12 6.10 5.26
CA ALA A 37 5.32 6.55 5.98
C ALA A 37 5.64 8.02 5.68
N GLN A 38 5.47 8.49 4.45
CA GLN A 38 5.68 9.90 4.10
C GLN A 38 4.66 10.83 4.76
N ASN A 39 3.39 10.41 4.88
CA ASN A 39 2.38 11.17 5.60
C ASN A 39 2.72 11.32 7.10
N ILE A 40 3.35 10.29 7.70
CA ILE A 40 3.78 10.32 9.11
C ILE A 40 5.10 11.10 9.25
N ALA A 41 6.03 10.88 8.35
CA ALA A 41 7.34 11.52 8.38
C ALA A 41 7.28 13.04 8.13
N GLY A 42 6.36 13.48 7.27
CA GLY A 42 6.30 14.88 6.83
C GLY A 42 7.65 15.32 6.24
N ASP A 43 8.15 16.46 6.68
CA ASP A 43 9.45 16.98 6.27
C ASP A 43 10.62 16.51 7.16
N ALA A 44 10.35 15.74 8.22
CA ALA A 44 11.38 15.30 9.17
C ALA A 44 12.24 14.16 8.59
N ALA A 45 11.70 13.32 7.73
CA ALA A 45 12.45 12.25 7.07
C ALA A 45 12.19 12.23 5.56
N THR A 46 13.09 11.56 4.82
CA THR A 46 12.91 11.24 3.40
C THR A 46 12.45 9.79 3.29
N VAL A 47 11.38 9.55 2.53
CA VAL A 47 10.84 8.21 2.34
C VAL A 47 10.90 7.82 0.86
N GLU A 48 11.55 6.71 0.56
CA GLU A 48 11.68 6.16 -0.79
C GLU A 48 11.14 4.72 -0.85
N SER A 49 10.61 4.32 -1.99
CA SER A 49 10.19 2.93 -2.23
C SER A 49 11.21 2.16 -3.07
N ILE A 50 11.34 0.86 -2.81
CA ILE A 50 12.08 -0.07 -3.68
C ILE A 50 11.35 -0.18 -5.01
N THR A 51 10.09 -0.62 -4.99
CA THR A 51 9.30 -0.72 -6.21
C THR A 51 8.85 0.65 -6.71
N LYS A 52 8.68 0.76 -8.01
CA LYS A 52 8.18 1.97 -8.67
C LYS A 52 6.66 1.97 -8.73
N PRO A 53 6.02 3.14 -8.88
CA PRO A 53 4.59 3.21 -9.17
C PRO A 53 4.18 2.33 -10.35
N GLY A 54 3.12 1.53 -10.17
CA GLY A 54 2.60 0.59 -11.15
C GLY A 54 3.33 -0.76 -11.22
N ALA A 55 4.36 -0.99 -10.41
CA ALA A 55 5.07 -2.27 -10.40
C ALA A 55 4.29 -3.34 -9.63
N GLU A 56 4.38 -4.59 -10.11
CA GLU A 56 3.97 -5.78 -9.38
C GLU A 56 4.91 -6.03 -8.20
N ILE A 57 4.37 -6.37 -7.04
CA ILE A 57 5.15 -6.51 -5.80
C ILE A 57 5.50 -7.97 -5.47
N HIS A 58 4.64 -8.93 -5.81
CA HIS A 58 4.80 -10.33 -5.37
C HIS A 58 6.04 -11.02 -5.96
N ASP A 59 6.26 -10.82 -7.27
CA ASP A 59 7.37 -11.39 -8.04
C ASP A 59 8.38 -10.33 -8.48
N TYR A 60 8.52 -9.27 -7.69
CA TYR A 60 9.48 -8.21 -7.99
C TYR A 60 10.91 -8.75 -7.97
N GLU A 61 11.69 -8.41 -8.98
CA GLU A 61 13.13 -8.74 -9.06
C GLU A 61 13.97 -7.51 -8.71
N PRO A 62 14.54 -7.44 -7.49
CA PRO A 62 15.37 -6.32 -7.07
C PRO A 62 16.60 -6.14 -7.95
N THR A 63 16.88 -4.91 -8.32
CA THR A 63 18.05 -4.52 -9.09
C THR A 63 19.22 -4.13 -8.17
N PRO A 64 20.48 -4.06 -8.67
CA PRO A 64 21.59 -3.53 -7.89
C PRO A 64 21.35 -2.11 -7.35
N LYS A 65 20.56 -1.29 -8.07
CA LYS A 65 20.20 0.06 -7.61
C LYS A 65 19.27 0.01 -6.37
N ASP A 66 18.43 -0.99 -6.27
CA ASP A 66 17.54 -1.17 -5.12
C ASP A 66 18.34 -1.58 -3.89
N ILE A 67 19.39 -2.40 -4.06
CA ILE A 67 20.32 -2.76 -2.99
C ILE A 67 21.03 -1.50 -2.47
N VAL A 68 21.59 -0.68 -3.37
CA VAL A 68 22.25 0.59 -2.99
C VAL A 68 21.29 1.53 -2.27
N LYS A 69 20.04 1.63 -2.76
CA LYS A 69 18.99 2.43 -2.10
C LYS A 69 18.75 1.96 -0.67
N ALA A 70 18.54 0.66 -0.47
CA ALA A 70 18.29 0.09 0.86
C ALA A 70 19.52 0.18 1.79
N GLN A 71 20.74 0.03 1.26
CA GLN A 71 21.99 0.22 2.02
C GLN A 71 22.14 1.67 2.51
N SER A 72 21.60 2.65 1.80
CA SER A 72 21.64 4.06 2.20
C SER A 72 20.54 4.44 3.20
N ALA A 73 19.65 3.53 3.57
CA ALA A 73 18.57 3.75 4.53
C ALA A 73 19.07 3.74 5.97
N ASP A 74 18.40 4.51 6.82
CA ASP A 74 18.51 4.42 8.27
C ASP A 74 17.48 3.45 8.84
N LEU A 75 16.36 3.24 8.11
CA LEU A 75 15.27 2.32 8.45
C LEU A 75 14.64 1.73 7.19
N VAL A 76 14.36 0.42 7.21
CA VAL A 76 13.60 -0.29 6.16
C VAL A 76 12.23 -0.70 6.72
N LEU A 77 11.17 -0.40 5.99
CA LEU A 77 9.80 -0.82 6.31
C LEU A 77 9.28 -1.79 5.26
N TRP A 78 8.72 -2.91 5.67
CA TRP A 78 8.19 -3.93 4.80
C TRP A 78 6.89 -4.54 5.34
N ASN A 79 6.05 -5.08 4.44
CA ASN A 79 4.72 -5.57 4.79
C ASN A 79 4.78 -6.85 5.64
N GLY A 80 5.56 -7.82 5.21
CA GLY A 80 5.44 -9.18 5.74
C GLY A 80 4.21 -9.91 5.19
N LEU A 81 3.68 -10.89 5.94
CA LEU A 81 2.55 -11.72 5.51
C LEU A 81 2.78 -12.42 4.16
N ASN A 82 4.04 -12.74 3.81
CA ASN A 82 4.48 -13.32 2.54
C ASN A 82 4.24 -12.42 1.30
N LEU A 83 4.06 -11.10 1.45
CA LEU A 83 3.93 -10.20 0.31
C LEU A 83 5.20 -10.18 -0.52
N GLU A 84 6.30 -9.78 0.11
CA GLU A 84 7.60 -9.61 -0.52
C GLU A 84 8.43 -10.89 -0.40
N ARG A 85 8.10 -11.93 -1.15
CA ARG A 85 8.81 -13.23 -1.14
C ARG A 85 10.29 -13.10 -1.53
N TRP A 86 10.61 -12.08 -2.31
CA TRP A 86 11.97 -11.71 -2.70
C TRP A 86 12.77 -11.02 -1.57
N PHE A 87 12.09 -10.48 -0.55
CA PHE A 87 12.68 -9.59 0.45
C PHE A 87 13.69 -10.30 1.36
N GLU A 88 13.42 -11.52 1.80
CA GLU A 88 14.35 -12.24 2.70
C GLU A 88 15.73 -12.41 2.06
N LYS A 89 15.78 -12.81 0.79
CA LYS A 89 17.03 -12.92 0.02
C LYS A 89 17.67 -11.56 -0.22
N PHE A 90 16.87 -10.57 -0.53
CA PHE A 90 17.32 -9.18 -0.71
C PHE A 90 17.88 -8.62 0.58
N PHE A 91 17.18 -8.84 1.71
CA PHE A 91 17.56 -8.32 3.02
C PHE A 91 18.92 -8.78 3.50
N GLN A 92 19.41 -9.95 3.09
CA GLN A 92 20.75 -10.41 3.41
C GLN A 92 21.86 -9.46 2.92
N ASN A 93 21.58 -8.66 1.88
CA ASN A 93 22.52 -7.63 1.39
C ASN A 93 22.47 -6.33 2.21
N VAL A 94 21.49 -6.17 3.10
CA VAL A 94 21.25 -4.95 3.89
C VAL A 94 21.00 -5.27 5.37
N LYS A 95 21.43 -6.45 5.83
CA LYS A 95 21.16 -7.00 7.18
C LYS A 95 21.61 -6.11 8.35
N ASP A 96 22.53 -5.18 8.11
CA ASP A 96 23.00 -4.25 9.13
C ASP A 96 22.06 -3.05 9.33
N LYS A 97 20.97 -2.98 8.55
CA LYS A 97 19.96 -1.93 8.64
C LYS A 97 18.77 -2.39 9.48
N PRO A 98 18.24 -1.53 10.35
CA PRO A 98 16.95 -1.81 11.01
C PRO A 98 15.88 -2.09 9.97
N ALA A 99 15.15 -3.19 10.13
CA ALA A 99 13.99 -3.52 9.30
C ALA A 99 12.79 -3.83 10.18
N VAL A 100 11.64 -3.24 9.87
CA VAL A 100 10.41 -3.37 10.66
C VAL A 100 9.27 -3.85 9.78
N VAL A 101 8.59 -4.90 10.23
CA VAL A 101 7.33 -5.38 9.66
C VAL A 101 6.22 -4.44 10.10
N VAL A 102 5.47 -3.89 9.14
CA VAL A 102 4.42 -2.90 9.47
C VAL A 102 3.05 -3.52 9.71
N THR A 103 2.90 -4.83 9.50
CA THR A 103 1.65 -5.58 9.75
C THR A 103 1.60 -6.26 11.11
N GLU A 104 2.59 -6.06 11.98
CA GLU A 104 2.58 -6.67 13.30
C GLU A 104 1.31 -6.30 14.08
N GLY A 105 0.66 -7.32 14.67
CA GLY A 105 -0.60 -7.14 15.39
C GLY A 105 -1.86 -7.20 14.52
N ILE A 106 -1.74 -7.36 13.21
CA ILE A 106 -2.89 -7.67 12.34
C ILE A 106 -3.21 -9.15 12.43
N GLU A 107 -4.49 -9.48 12.64
CA GLU A 107 -4.99 -10.85 12.48
C GLU A 107 -5.14 -11.17 10.99
N PRO A 108 -4.31 -12.05 10.43
CA PRO A 108 -4.31 -12.30 9.00
C PRO A 108 -5.49 -13.17 8.58
N MET A 109 -6.07 -12.85 7.43
CA MET A 109 -6.99 -13.76 6.73
C MET A 109 -6.17 -14.80 5.97
N SER A 110 -6.65 -16.05 5.97
CA SER A 110 -6.00 -17.12 5.21
C SER A 110 -6.41 -17.12 3.75
N ILE A 111 -5.49 -17.47 2.86
CA ILE A 111 -5.79 -17.81 1.48
C ILE A 111 -6.52 -19.16 1.48
N ASN A 112 -7.69 -19.22 0.85
CA ASN A 112 -8.60 -20.38 0.96
C ASN A 112 -8.47 -21.38 -0.19
N GLU A 113 -7.69 -21.08 -1.23
CA GLU A 113 -7.55 -21.93 -2.41
C GLU A 113 -6.19 -21.79 -3.10
N GLY A 114 -5.90 -22.76 -3.98
CA GLY A 114 -4.66 -22.81 -4.76
C GLY A 114 -3.44 -23.26 -3.96
N PRO A 115 -2.23 -23.09 -4.54
CA PRO A 115 -0.98 -23.57 -3.93
C PRO A 115 -0.61 -22.87 -2.61
N TYR A 116 -1.23 -21.74 -2.32
CA TYR A 116 -0.97 -20.92 -1.11
C TYR A 116 -2.02 -21.11 -0.02
N THR A 117 -2.91 -22.10 -0.14
CA THR A 117 -3.95 -22.40 0.85
C THR A 117 -3.35 -22.51 2.26
N GLY A 118 -3.96 -21.78 3.20
CA GLY A 118 -3.52 -21.72 4.60
C GLY A 118 -2.46 -20.66 4.89
N ASN A 119 -1.80 -20.12 3.87
CA ASN A 119 -0.90 -18.99 4.06
C ASN A 119 -1.69 -17.70 4.33
N PRO A 120 -1.09 -16.72 5.03
CA PRO A 120 -1.72 -15.42 5.23
C PRO A 120 -1.90 -14.69 3.89
N ASN A 121 -3.08 -14.06 3.71
CA ASN A 121 -3.30 -13.11 2.63
C ASN A 121 -2.57 -11.79 2.98
N PRO A 122 -1.66 -11.31 2.13
CA PRO A 122 -0.81 -10.17 2.47
C PRO A 122 -1.50 -8.80 2.35
N HIS A 123 -2.63 -8.70 1.65
CA HIS A 123 -3.25 -7.42 1.23
C HIS A 123 -4.04 -6.72 2.35
N ALA A 124 -3.47 -6.72 3.56
CA ALA A 124 -4.15 -6.21 4.76
C ALA A 124 -4.45 -4.71 4.72
N TRP A 125 -3.71 -3.94 3.94
CA TRP A 125 -3.94 -2.49 3.71
C TRP A 125 -5.26 -2.20 3.00
N MET A 126 -5.91 -3.18 2.38
CA MET A 126 -7.23 -2.99 1.77
C MET A 126 -8.38 -2.83 2.78
N SER A 127 -8.08 -2.95 4.06
CA SER A 127 -8.96 -2.64 5.19
C SER A 127 -8.56 -1.32 5.85
N PRO A 128 -9.44 -0.29 5.90
CA PRO A 128 -9.14 0.94 6.62
C PRO A 128 -8.85 0.73 8.11
N SER A 129 -9.47 -0.25 8.75
CA SER A 129 -9.19 -0.58 10.15
C SER A 129 -7.78 -1.15 10.34
N ASN A 130 -7.31 -2.01 9.43
CA ASN A 130 -5.94 -2.50 9.44
C ASN A 130 -4.94 -1.37 9.15
N ALA A 131 -5.28 -0.42 8.27
CA ALA A 131 -4.42 0.71 7.97
C ALA A 131 -4.05 1.53 9.22
N LEU A 132 -4.91 1.57 10.24
CA LEU A 132 -4.61 2.21 11.53
C LEU A 132 -3.47 1.47 12.27
N ILE A 133 -3.38 0.14 12.12
CA ILE A 133 -2.29 -0.66 12.68
C ILE A 133 -0.98 -0.37 11.93
N TYR A 134 -1.02 -0.29 10.59
CA TYR A 134 0.13 0.15 9.79
C TYR A 134 0.65 1.50 10.26
N ILE A 135 -0.24 2.50 10.44
CA ILE A 135 0.12 3.85 10.89
C ILE A 135 0.81 3.81 12.24
N GLU A 136 0.27 3.04 13.18
CA GLU A 136 0.84 2.90 14.53
C GLU A 136 2.23 2.25 14.48
N ASN A 137 2.40 1.17 13.72
CA ASN A 137 3.68 0.47 13.58
C ASN A 137 4.74 1.34 12.89
N ILE A 138 4.38 2.06 11.84
CA ILE A 138 5.27 3.00 11.14
C ILE A 138 5.68 4.14 12.08
N LYS A 139 4.73 4.74 12.80
CA LYS A 139 5.01 5.79 13.80
C LYS A 139 5.98 5.28 14.87
N ASN A 140 5.72 4.11 15.44
CA ASN A 140 6.56 3.52 16.47
C ASN A 140 7.99 3.24 15.96
N ALA A 141 8.12 2.77 14.72
CA ALA A 141 9.42 2.56 14.08
C ALA A 141 10.18 3.90 13.91
N LEU A 142 9.52 4.93 13.38
CA LEU A 142 10.12 6.25 13.22
C LEU A 142 10.55 6.86 14.56
N VAL A 143 9.71 6.82 15.58
CA VAL A 143 10.04 7.30 16.93
C VAL A 143 11.21 6.56 17.54
N LYS A 144 11.28 5.24 17.34
CA LYS A 144 12.37 4.39 17.86
C LYS A 144 13.72 4.71 17.23
N TYR A 145 13.77 4.91 15.92
CA TYR A 145 15.02 5.03 15.17
C TYR A 145 15.42 6.49 14.87
N ASP A 146 14.47 7.42 14.99
CA ASP A 146 14.70 8.86 14.86
C ASP A 146 13.96 9.65 15.98
N PRO A 147 14.35 9.45 17.26
CA PRO A 147 13.64 10.00 18.42
C PRO A 147 13.63 11.52 18.49
N GLN A 148 14.57 12.21 17.84
CA GLN A 148 14.63 13.66 17.81
C GLN A 148 13.41 14.30 17.13
N ASN A 149 12.74 13.58 16.22
CA ASN A 149 11.55 14.03 15.49
C ASN A 149 10.24 13.42 16.03
N LYS A 150 10.26 12.80 17.23
CA LYS A 150 9.13 12.11 17.85
C LYS A 150 7.82 12.88 17.81
N GLU A 151 7.83 14.14 18.26
CA GLU A 151 6.61 14.97 18.33
C GLU A 151 5.98 15.17 16.93
N THR A 152 6.81 15.35 15.90
CA THR A 152 6.35 15.47 14.52
C THR A 152 5.66 14.19 14.06
N TYR A 153 6.28 13.02 14.33
CA TYR A 153 5.74 11.72 13.93
C TYR A 153 4.43 11.39 14.65
N GLU A 154 4.37 11.62 15.94
CA GLU A 154 3.15 11.39 16.75
C GLU A 154 2.00 12.29 16.27
N LYS A 155 2.25 13.58 16.06
CA LYS A 155 1.26 14.52 15.55
C LYS A 155 0.75 14.13 14.16
N ASN A 156 1.67 13.84 13.24
CA ASN A 156 1.31 13.51 11.87
C ASN A 156 0.58 12.16 11.79
N ALA A 157 1.00 11.17 12.56
CA ALA A 157 0.32 9.88 12.65
C ALA A 157 -1.12 10.03 13.15
N ALA A 158 -1.34 10.84 14.19
CA ALA A 158 -2.68 11.12 14.70
C ALA A 158 -3.58 11.78 13.64
N LEU A 159 -3.06 12.79 12.91
CA LEU A 159 -3.78 13.46 11.84
C LEU A 159 -4.09 12.51 10.67
N TYR A 160 -3.15 11.65 10.30
CA TYR A 160 -3.34 10.71 9.20
C TYR A 160 -4.32 9.60 9.59
N ALA A 161 -4.21 9.06 10.81
CA ALA A 161 -5.17 8.10 11.35
C ALA A 161 -6.60 8.67 11.38
N GLN A 162 -6.76 9.95 11.72
CA GLN A 162 -8.06 10.61 11.67
C GLN A 162 -8.63 10.63 10.24
N LYS A 163 -7.83 10.97 9.22
CA LYS A 163 -8.26 10.94 7.81
C LYS A 163 -8.70 9.54 7.38
N ILE A 164 -7.99 8.49 7.83
CA ILE A 164 -8.37 7.10 7.51
C ILE A 164 -9.69 6.71 8.18
N LYS A 165 -9.91 7.10 9.45
CA LYS A 165 -11.18 6.87 10.14
C LYS A 165 -12.35 7.59 9.45
N GLU A 166 -12.14 8.82 9.01
CA GLU A 166 -13.16 9.60 8.29
C GLU A 166 -13.45 9.02 6.91
N LEU A 167 -12.51 8.31 6.31
CA LEU A 167 -12.66 7.67 5.01
C LEU A 167 -13.60 6.45 5.05
N ASP A 168 -13.60 5.65 6.13
CA ASP A 168 -14.33 4.37 6.18
C ASP A 168 -15.85 4.55 5.98
N LYS A 169 -16.45 5.55 6.62
CA LYS A 169 -17.90 5.80 6.52
C LYS A 169 -18.38 6.06 5.08
N PRO A 170 -17.80 7.02 4.33
CA PRO A 170 -18.18 7.23 2.92
C PRO A 170 -17.98 6.00 2.03
N LEU A 171 -16.93 5.22 2.26
CA LEU A 171 -16.70 4.00 1.50
C LEU A 171 -17.78 2.97 1.78
N ARG A 172 -18.15 2.78 3.04
CA ARG A 172 -19.22 1.88 3.48
C ARG A 172 -20.57 2.28 2.91
N GLU A 173 -20.93 3.57 2.98
CA GLU A 173 -22.17 4.10 2.43
C GLU A 173 -22.27 3.88 0.92
N LYS A 174 -21.16 4.07 0.20
CA LYS A 174 -21.09 3.85 -1.24
C LYS A 174 -21.30 2.39 -1.63
N LEU A 175 -20.65 1.46 -0.95
CA LEU A 175 -20.79 0.03 -1.22
C LEU A 175 -22.12 -0.54 -0.72
N ALA A 176 -22.70 0.05 0.31
CA ALA A 176 -24.05 -0.33 0.80
C ALA A 176 -25.16 -0.09 -0.24
N GLN A 177 -24.93 0.74 -1.25
CA GLN A 177 -25.88 0.95 -2.36
C GLN A 177 -25.98 -0.28 -3.28
N VAL A 178 -24.98 -1.17 -3.28
CA VAL A 178 -25.05 -2.43 -4.03
C VAL A 178 -26.05 -3.36 -3.32
N PRO A 179 -27.07 -3.89 -4.03
CA PRO A 179 -28.01 -4.84 -3.44
C PRO A 179 -27.30 -6.05 -2.84
N GLU A 180 -27.72 -6.48 -1.65
CA GLU A 180 -27.06 -7.55 -0.91
C GLU A 180 -26.90 -8.85 -1.73
N ALA A 181 -27.91 -9.22 -2.48
CA ALA A 181 -27.89 -10.42 -3.36
C ALA A 181 -26.84 -10.31 -4.47
N GLN A 182 -26.38 -9.11 -4.80
CA GLN A 182 -25.39 -8.84 -5.86
C GLN A 182 -23.97 -8.55 -5.30
N ARG A 183 -23.77 -8.54 -3.98
CA ARG A 183 -22.49 -8.22 -3.36
C ARG A 183 -21.46 -9.33 -3.53
N TRP A 184 -21.05 -9.50 -4.77
CA TRP A 184 -19.92 -10.32 -5.17
C TRP A 184 -18.85 -9.45 -5.81
N LEU A 185 -17.63 -9.49 -5.28
CA LEU A 185 -16.47 -8.88 -5.90
C LEU A 185 -15.70 -9.96 -6.66
N VAL A 186 -15.72 -9.88 -7.99
CA VAL A 186 -14.99 -10.81 -8.86
C VAL A 186 -13.80 -10.09 -9.48
N THR A 187 -12.62 -10.61 -9.22
CA THR A 187 -11.32 -9.99 -9.55
C THR A 187 -10.39 -11.01 -10.20
N SER A 188 -9.24 -10.58 -10.69
CA SER A 188 -8.22 -11.52 -11.16
C SER A 188 -7.48 -12.14 -9.99
N GLU A 189 -7.05 -11.33 -9.05
CA GLU A 189 -6.32 -11.74 -7.84
C GLU A 189 -7.20 -11.73 -6.60
N GLY A 190 -6.93 -12.63 -5.65
CA GLY A 190 -7.54 -12.69 -4.32
C GLY A 190 -7.02 -11.62 -3.36
N ALA A 191 -6.90 -10.38 -3.84
CA ALA A 191 -6.27 -9.27 -3.13
C ALA A 191 -7.26 -8.44 -2.29
N PHE A 192 -8.55 -8.76 -2.34
CA PHE A 192 -9.59 -7.92 -1.74
C PHE A 192 -10.28 -8.57 -0.55
N SER A 193 -9.77 -9.67 -0.02
CA SER A 193 -10.41 -10.44 1.07
C SER A 193 -10.71 -9.58 2.31
N TYR A 194 -9.79 -8.70 2.70
CA TYR A 194 -10.01 -7.79 3.82
C TYR A 194 -11.08 -6.72 3.52
N LEU A 195 -11.10 -6.18 2.29
CA LEU A 195 -12.13 -5.24 1.86
C LEU A 195 -13.50 -5.90 1.81
N THR A 196 -13.59 -7.10 1.21
CA THR A 196 -14.86 -7.83 1.11
C THR A 196 -15.42 -8.21 2.48
N ARG A 197 -14.56 -8.63 3.41
CA ARG A 197 -14.93 -8.85 4.82
C ARG A 197 -15.52 -7.60 5.45
N ASP A 198 -14.83 -6.46 5.33
CA ASP A 198 -15.21 -5.23 6.02
C ASP A 198 -16.50 -4.61 5.49
N TYR A 199 -16.80 -4.83 4.21
CA TYR A 199 -17.98 -4.24 3.55
C TYR A 199 -19.08 -5.24 3.17
N GLY A 200 -18.96 -6.49 3.61
CA GLY A 200 -20.01 -7.51 3.46
C GLY A 200 -20.20 -7.98 2.03
N PHE A 201 -19.12 -8.11 1.27
CA PHE A 201 -19.11 -8.74 -0.04
C PHE A 201 -18.63 -10.20 0.06
N LYS A 202 -19.06 -11.03 -0.88
CA LYS A 202 -18.43 -12.30 -1.19
C LYS A 202 -17.33 -12.07 -2.22
N GLU A 203 -16.30 -12.90 -2.21
CA GLU A 203 -15.16 -12.78 -3.10
C GLU A 203 -15.10 -14.00 -4.05
N ALA A 204 -14.72 -13.74 -5.30
CA ALA A 204 -14.28 -14.76 -6.24
C ALA A 204 -13.14 -14.19 -7.09
N TYR A 205 -12.12 -15.00 -7.34
CA TYR A 205 -10.94 -14.55 -8.09
C TYR A 205 -10.39 -15.66 -8.98
N LEU A 206 -9.63 -15.26 -10.00
CA LEU A 206 -9.00 -16.20 -10.94
C LEU A 206 -7.83 -16.95 -10.29
N TRP A 207 -6.97 -16.25 -9.56
CA TRP A 207 -5.84 -16.79 -8.79
C TRP A 207 -5.67 -16.10 -7.44
N PRO A 208 -5.09 -16.77 -6.43
CA PRO A 208 -5.03 -16.23 -5.07
C PRO A 208 -4.06 -15.06 -4.90
N ILE A 209 -2.87 -15.12 -5.51
CA ILE A 209 -1.85 -14.07 -5.51
C ILE A 209 -1.09 -14.02 -6.83
N ASN A 210 -0.50 -12.88 -7.17
CA ASN A 210 0.20 -12.66 -8.44
C ASN A 210 1.57 -13.37 -8.57
N ALA A 211 1.90 -14.26 -7.63
CA ALA A 211 3.16 -15.03 -7.59
C ALA A 211 3.06 -16.41 -8.25
N GLU A 212 2.01 -16.69 -9.01
CA GLU A 212 1.81 -17.98 -9.68
C GLU A 212 1.37 -17.81 -11.13
N GLN A 213 1.20 -18.94 -11.82
CA GLN A 213 0.74 -18.92 -13.20
C GLN A 213 -0.67 -18.33 -13.29
N GLN A 214 -0.81 -17.27 -14.08
CA GLN A 214 -2.02 -16.47 -14.19
C GLN A 214 -2.79 -16.80 -15.48
N GLY A 215 -4.13 -16.77 -15.36
CA GLY A 215 -5.02 -16.88 -16.51
C GLY A 215 -5.06 -18.26 -17.16
N THR A 216 -4.82 -19.34 -16.41
CA THR A 216 -4.96 -20.71 -16.95
C THR A 216 -6.40 -21.01 -17.32
N PRO A 217 -6.64 -21.91 -18.30
CA PRO A 217 -8.00 -22.32 -18.68
C PRO A 217 -8.84 -22.84 -17.49
N GLN A 218 -8.20 -23.48 -16.51
CA GLN A 218 -8.88 -23.98 -15.31
C GLN A 218 -9.33 -22.84 -14.40
N GLN A 219 -8.46 -21.85 -14.15
CA GLN A 219 -8.77 -20.66 -13.36
C GLN A 219 -9.92 -19.87 -14.00
N VAL A 220 -9.86 -19.62 -15.30
CA VAL A 220 -10.90 -18.91 -16.05
C VAL A 220 -12.24 -19.66 -15.99
N ARG A 221 -12.25 -20.98 -16.23
CA ARG A 221 -13.45 -21.81 -16.18
C ARG A 221 -14.12 -21.77 -14.81
N LYS A 222 -13.36 -21.94 -13.73
CA LYS A 222 -13.86 -21.89 -12.35
C LYS A 222 -14.62 -20.59 -12.09
N VAL A 223 -14.06 -19.44 -12.47
CA VAL A 223 -14.71 -18.14 -12.24
C VAL A 223 -15.93 -17.96 -13.14
N ILE A 224 -15.89 -18.43 -14.41
CA ILE A 224 -17.07 -18.43 -15.29
C ILE A 224 -18.23 -19.20 -14.66
N GLU A 225 -17.97 -20.39 -14.10
CA GLU A 225 -18.98 -21.21 -13.42
C GLU A 225 -19.56 -20.46 -12.20
N THR A 226 -18.71 -19.84 -11.38
CA THR A 226 -19.11 -19.05 -10.23
C THR A 226 -19.99 -17.85 -10.62
N VAL A 227 -19.57 -17.11 -11.65
CA VAL A 227 -20.31 -15.93 -12.15
C VAL A 227 -21.68 -16.32 -12.65
N LYS A 228 -21.77 -17.41 -13.44
CA LYS A 228 -23.05 -17.93 -13.97
C LYS A 228 -23.96 -18.46 -12.87
N ALA A 229 -23.44 -19.26 -11.94
CA ALA A 229 -24.21 -19.88 -10.86
C ALA A 229 -24.83 -18.85 -9.91
N ASN A 230 -24.17 -17.70 -9.73
CA ASN A 230 -24.62 -16.65 -8.81
C ASN A 230 -25.19 -15.41 -9.53
N ASN A 231 -25.34 -15.44 -10.86
CA ASN A 231 -25.82 -14.32 -11.67
C ASN A 231 -25.05 -13.01 -11.37
N ILE A 232 -23.73 -13.09 -11.27
CA ILE A 232 -22.89 -11.94 -10.90
C ILE A 232 -22.83 -10.96 -12.08
N PRO A 233 -23.21 -9.68 -11.88
CA PRO A 233 -23.39 -8.76 -12.99
C PRO A 233 -22.09 -8.13 -13.49
N VAL A 234 -21.00 -8.17 -12.72
CA VAL A 234 -19.77 -7.42 -13.02
C VAL A 234 -18.50 -8.15 -12.59
N VAL A 235 -17.44 -8.01 -13.38
CA VAL A 235 -16.09 -8.55 -13.14
C VAL A 235 -15.06 -7.43 -13.30
N PHE A 236 -14.01 -7.43 -12.49
CA PHE A 236 -12.96 -6.42 -12.49
C PHE A 236 -11.58 -7.04 -12.72
N SER A 237 -10.58 -6.21 -13.01
CA SER A 237 -9.17 -6.59 -13.00
C SER A 237 -8.35 -5.57 -12.22
N GLU A 238 -7.09 -5.87 -11.93
CA GLU A 238 -6.18 -5.00 -11.18
C GLU A 238 -5.21 -4.26 -12.11
N SER A 239 -4.62 -3.16 -11.60
CA SER A 239 -3.80 -2.24 -12.40
C SER A 239 -2.40 -2.79 -12.71
N THR A 240 -1.89 -3.72 -11.91
CA THR A 240 -0.51 -4.27 -12.03
C THR A 240 -0.41 -5.47 -12.98
N ILE A 241 -1.55 -5.99 -13.46
CA ILE A 241 -1.64 -7.20 -14.27
C ILE A 241 -2.46 -7.01 -15.55
N SER A 242 -2.43 -8.03 -16.43
CA SER A 242 -3.22 -8.00 -17.68
C SER A 242 -4.72 -8.14 -17.41
N PRO A 243 -5.57 -7.27 -17.96
CA PRO A 243 -7.02 -7.39 -17.83
C PRO A 243 -7.64 -8.48 -18.73
N LYS A 244 -6.84 -9.17 -19.56
CA LYS A 244 -7.36 -10.14 -20.55
C LYS A 244 -8.15 -11.27 -19.94
N PRO A 245 -7.69 -11.98 -18.86
CA PRO A 245 -8.44 -13.08 -18.27
C PRO A 245 -9.79 -12.63 -17.69
N ALA A 246 -9.83 -11.50 -16.97
CA ALA A 246 -11.08 -10.94 -16.43
C ALA A 246 -12.05 -10.53 -17.53
N LYS A 247 -11.56 -9.92 -18.61
CA LYS A 247 -12.38 -9.57 -19.79
C LYS A 247 -12.91 -10.82 -20.51
N GLN A 248 -12.17 -11.92 -20.53
CA GLN A 248 -12.64 -13.19 -21.06
C GLN A 248 -13.80 -13.71 -20.22
N VAL A 249 -13.68 -13.73 -18.89
CA VAL A 249 -14.77 -14.13 -18.00
C VAL A 249 -16.02 -13.28 -18.26
N ALA A 250 -15.88 -11.96 -18.32
CA ALA A 250 -16.99 -11.04 -18.61
C ALA A 250 -17.67 -11.39 -19.95
N LYS A 251 -16.89 -11.59 -21.02
CA LYS A 251 -17.41 -11.94 -22.35
C LYS A 251 -18.16 -13.27 -22.35
N GLU A 252 -17.63 -14.31 -21.71
CA GLU A 252 -18.21 -15.66 -21.74
C GLU A 252 -19.42 -15.83 -20.80
N THR A 253 -19.59 -14.92 -19.84
CA THR A 253 -20.71 -14.93 -18.89
C THR A 253 -21.81 -13.93 -19.23
N GLY A 254 -21.52 -12.94 -20.07
CA GLY A 254 -22.40 -11.78 -20.28
C GLY A 254 -22.34 -10.75 -19.17
N ALA A 255 -21.49 -10.92 -18.15
CA ALA A 255 -21.26 -9.93 -17.13
C ALA A 255 -20.55 -8.70 -17.70
N LYS A 256 -20.80 -7.53 -17.10
CA LYS A 256 -20.10 -6.28 -17.44
C LYS A 256 -18.64 -6.37 -16.98
N TYR A 257 -17.70 -5.88 -17.79
CA TYR A 257 -16.36 -5.56 -17.29
C TYR A 257 -16.39 -4.19 -16.62
N GLY A 258 -16.27 -4.16 -15.30
CA GLY A 258 -16.45 -2.97 -14.46
C GLY A 258 -15.25 -2.02 -14.45
N GLY A 259 -14.10 -2.49 -14.95
CA GLY A 259 -12.89 -1.65 -15.03
C GLY A 259 -11.73 -2.17 -14.20
N VAL A 260 -10.77 -1.27 -13.97
CA VAL A 260 -9.52 -1.55 -13.26
C VAL A 260 -9.63 -1.08 -11.81
N LEU A 261 -9.27 -1.97 -10.88
CA LEU A 261 -9.10 -1.68 -9.46
C LEU A 261 -7.62 -1.47 -9.14
N TYR A 262 -7.33 -0.78 -8.06
CA TYR A 262 -5.98 -0.53 -7.60
C TYR A 262 -5.78 -1.19 -6.24
N VAL A 263 -4.70 -1.96 -6.10
CA VAL A 263 -4.39 -2.71 -4.87
C VAL A 263 -2.89 -2.71 -4.54
N ASP A 264 -2.02 -3.21 -5.43
CA ASP A 264 -0.62 -3.50 -5.12
C ASP A 264 0.34 -2.32 -5.31
N SER A 265 -0.10 -1.29 -6.00
CA SER A 265 0.75 -0.16 -6.30
C SER A 265 -0.03 1.14 -6.44
N LEU A 266 0.58 2.22 -6.00
CA LEU A 266 0.12 3.57 -6.34
C LEU A 266 0.51 3.93 -7.77
N SER A 267 -0.18 4.91 -8.33
CA SER A 267 0.24 5.55 -9.57
C SER A 267 1.32 6.62 -9.31
N ASN A 268 1.91 7.13 -10.38
CA ASN A 268 2.70 8.35 -10.26
C ASN A 268 1.82 9.55 -9.85
N LYS A 269 2.45 10.69 -9.51
CA LYS A 269 1.76 11.90 -9.00
C LYS A 269 0.65 12.44 -9.90
N LYS A 270 0.70 12.17 -11.21
CA LYS A 270 -0.30 12.62 -12.19
C LYS A 270 -1.32 11.54 -12.55
N GLY A 271 -1.17 10.35 -12.02
CA GLY A 271 -2.07 9.24 -12.27
C GLY A 271 -3.30 9.24 -11.37
N PRO A 272 -4.17 8.23 -11.51
CA PRO A 272 -5.48 8.20 -10.84
C PRO A 272 -5.40 7.94 -9.33
N VAL A 273 -4.35 7.28 -8.84
CA VAL A 273 -4.21 6.89 -7.43
C VAL A 273 -2.83 7.24 -6.88
N PRO A 274 -2.49 8.54 -6.76
CA PRO A 274 -1.15 8.97 -6.32
C PRO A 274 -0.93 8.80 -4.80
N THR A 275 -1.96 8.46 -4.02
CA THR A 275 -1.91 8.27 -2.57
C THR A 275 -2.73 7.06 -2.15
N TYR A 276 -2.47 6.53 -0.97
CA TYR A 276 -3.24 5.42 -0.41
C TYR A 276 -4.74 5.75 -0.24
N ILE A 277 -5.07 6.96 0.23
CA ILE A 277 -6.46 7.43 0.33
C ILE A 277 -7.13 7.48 -1.05
N ALA A 278 -6.42 7.97 -2.06
CA ALA A 278 -6.91 7.98 -3.43
C ALA A 278 -7.12 6.55 -3.98
N LEU A 279 -6.24 5.60 -3.64
CA LEU A 279 -6.37 4.20 -4.03
C LEU A 279 -7.67 3.60 -3.49
N LEU A 280 -7.95 3.73 -2.20
CA LEU A 280 -9.18 3.21 -1.59
C LEU A 280 -10.43 3.87 -2.19
N ASN A 281 -10.44 5.20 -2.30
CA ASN A 281 -11.56 5.94 -2.88
C ASN A 281 -11.85 5.54 -4.34
N THR A 282 -10.81 5.46 -5.16
CA THR A 282 -10.95 5.13 -6.58
C THR A 282 -11.40 3.68 -6.76
N THR A 283 -10.80 2.75 -6.04
CA THR A 283 -11.16 1.33 -6.08
C THR A 283 -12.61 1.11 -5.66
N VAL A 284 -13.04 1.64 -4.51
CA VAL A 284 -14.42 1.51 -4.04
C VAL A 284 -15.41 2.21 -4.98
N SER A 285 -15.05 3.37 -5.53
CA SER A 285 -15.90 4.07 -6.51
C SER A 285 -16.05 3.28 -7.80
N THR A 286 -14.98 2.64 -8.27
CA THR A 286 -15.01 1.78 -9.46
C THR A 286 -15.87 0.53 -9.22
N ILE A 287 -15.75 -0.09 -8.03
CA ILE A 287 -16.62 -1.21 -7.65
C ILE A 287 -18.09 -0.78 -7.69
N ALA A 288 -18.46 0.29 -6.98
CA ALA A 288 -19.85 0.76 -6.91
C ALA A 288 -20.42 1.06 -8.30
N LYS A 289 -19.68 1.80 -9.15
CA LYS A 289 -20.08 2.09 -10.54
C LYS A 289 -20.24 0.83 -11.41
N GLY A 290 -19.48 -0.21 -11.12
CA GLY A 290 -19.61 -1.48 -11.83
C GLY A 290 -21.02 -2.07 -11.74
N PHE A 291 -21.69 -1.88 -10.60
CA PHE A 291 -23.04 -2.36 -10.31
C PHE A 291 -24.16 -1.41 -10.77
N GLU A 292 -23.82 -0.19 -11.19
CA GLU A 292 -24.82 0.72 -11.79
C GLU A 292 -25.28 0.18 -13.17
N LYS A 293 -26.60 0.31 -13.43
CA LYS A 293 -27.22 -0.16 -14.69
C LYS A 293 -26.81 0.70 -15.88
#